data_50d8a7598f276813026893c0e5c6bc8c
#
_entry.id   50d8a7598f276813026893c0e5c6bc8c
#
_cell.length_a   1.000
_cell.length_b   1.000
_cell.length_c   1.000
_cell.angle_alpha   90.00
_cell.angle_beta   90.00
_cell.angle_gamma   90.00
#
_symmetry.space_group_name_H-M   'P 1'
#
loop_
_entity.id
_entity.type
_entity.pdbx_description
1 polymer ?
#
loop_
_entity_poly.entity_id
_entity_poly.type
_entity_poly.pdbx_seq_one_letter_code
_entity_poly.pdbx_strand_id
1 'polypeptide(L)'
;GELLDEALGATYVSGTGRKMWKPDGMILCYPVITMGEYTHQESRSLLLGEQDTEEMRRYLSLENRVTDKTVPAFLWHTQEDADVPVENSLQFAMALRKNRIPFELHIYEKGCHGLSLCDETVDDGNKDRLLLPDNTGWLKMSVNWLKRR
;
A
#
# COMPACT_ATOMS: atom_id res chain seq x y z
N GLY A 1 -1.89 -2.52 -13.69
CA GLY A 1 -0.92 -2.29 -14.75
C GLY A 1 -1.32 -3.00 -16.04
N GLU A 2 -1.56 -4.31 -16.01
CA GLU A 2 -1.87 -5.12 -17.21
C GLU A 2 -3.21 -4.72 -17.85
N LEU A 3 -4.25 -4.46 -17.07
CA LEU A 3 -5.55 -4.00 -17.57
C LEU A 3 -5.49 -2.62 -18.25
N LEU A 4 -4.60 -1.74 -17.79
CA LEU A 4 -4.34 -0.45 -18.44
C LEU A 4 -3.49 -0.59 -19.70
N ASP A 5 -2.58 -1.58 -19.76
CA ASP A 5 -1.82 -1.91 -20.95
C ASP A 5 -2.76 -2.39 -22.09
N GLU A 6 -3.78 -3.20 -21.77
CA GLU A 6 -4.78 -3.67 -22.75
C GLU A 6 -5.73 -2.54 -23.17
N ALA A 7 -6.18 -1.70 -22.24
CA ALA A 7 -7.17 -0.65 -22.51
C ALA A 7 -6.60 0.56 -23.29
N LEU A 8 -5.32 0.90 -23.09
CA LEU A 8 -4.69 2.08 -23.69
C LEU A 8 -3.89 1.76 -24.96
N GLY A 9 -3.72 0.47 -25.30
CA GLY A 9 -2.91 0.03 -26.42
C GLY A 9 -1.45 0.47 -26.33
N ALA A 10 -0.59 -0.09 -27.14
CA ALA A 10 0.86 0.18 -27.15
C ALA A 10 1.27 1.60 -27.60
N THR A 11 0.33 2.52 -27.76
CA THR A 11 0.53 3.82 -28.42
C THR A 11 0.96 4.97 -27.51
N TYR A 12 0.87 4.81 -26.17
CA TYR A 12 1.35 5.85 -25.24
C TYR A 12 2.79 5.60 -24.80
N VAL A 13 3.71 5.76 -25.74
CA VAL A 13 5.15 5.73 -25.43
C VAL A 13 5.67 7.16 -25.51
N SER A 14 6.22 7.70 -24.42
CA SER A 14 6.98 8.95 -24.47
C SER A 14 8.15 8.81 -25.44
N GLY A 15 8.67 9.90 -25.98
CA GLY A 15 9.86 9.89 -26.87
C GLY A 15 11.10 9.23 -26.25
N THR A 16 11.06 8.85 -24.97
CA THR A 16 12.08 8.07 -24.24
C THR A 16 11.81 6.57 -24.24
N GLY A 17 10.74 6.09 -24.88
CA GLY A 17 10.34 4.69 -24.86
C GLY A 17 9.66 4.25 -23.55
N ARG A 18 9.43 5.16 -22.60
CA ARG A 18 8.86 4.88 -21.29
C ARG A 18 7.32 5.02 -21.34
N LYS A 19 6.61 4.05 -20.79
CA LYS A 19 5.15 4.13 -20.65
C LYS A 19 4.81 5.18 -19.58
N MET A 20 4.31 6.34 -20.00
CA MET A 20 4.06 7.51 -19.12
C MET A 20 3.06 7.25 -17.99
N TRP A 21 2.19 6.25 -18.13
CA TRP A 21 1.17 5.91 -17.13
C TRP A 21 1.67 4.89 -16.08
N LYS A 22 2.78 4.20 -16.33
CA LYS A 22 3.34 3.25 -15.37
C LYS A 22 4.16 4.01 -14.32
N PRO A 23 3.80 3.94 -13.03
CA PRO A 23 4.57 4.58 -11.96
C PRO A 23 5.95 3.93 -11.80
N ASP A 24 6.90 4.69 -11.27
CA ASP A 24 8.26 4.20 -10.96
C ASP A 24 8.36 3.50 -9.62
N GLY A 25 7.39 3.72 -8.76
CA GLY A 25 7.29 3.16 -7.43
C GLY A 25 5.97 3.54 -6.79
N MET A 26 5.68 2.96 -5.65
CA MET A 26 4.49 3.26 -4.86
C MET A 26 4.86 3.52 -3.40
N ILE A 27 4.16 4.46 -2.78
CA ILE A 27 4.20 4.70 -1.34
C ILE A 27 2.84 4.28 -0.79
N LEU A 28 2.85 3.32 0.11
CA LEU A 28 1.66 2.72 0.69
C LEU A 28 1.64 2.99 2.19
N CYS A 29 0.63 3.73 2.64
CA CYS A 29 0.41 4.08 4.03
C CYS A 29 -0.69 3.18 4.57
N TYR A 30 -0.38 2.33 5.55
CA TYR A 30 -1.34 1.42 6.20
C TYR A 30 -2.37 0.84 5.21
N PRO A 31 -1.92 0.17 4.12
CA PRO A 31 -2.79 -0.19 3.01
C PRO A 31 -3.67 -1.40 3.33
N VAL A 32 -4.89 -1.40 2.77
CA VAL A 32 -5.68 -2.63 2.63
C VAL A 32 -5.13 -3.43 1.45
N ILE A 33 -4.62 -4.61 1.69
CA ILE A 33 -3.96 -5.48 0.71
C ILE A 33 -4.73 -6.76 0.49
N THR A 34 -5.00 -7.50 1.58
CA THR A 34 -5.65 -8.81 1.50
C THR A 34 -7.16 -8.71 1.62
N MET A 35 -7.87 -9.58 0.90
CA MET A 35 -9.31 -9.85 1.09
C MET A 35 -9.55 -11.11 1.93
N GLY A 36 -8.49 -11.69 2.49
CA GLY A 36 -8.52 -12.91 3.30
C GLY A 36 -8.80 -12.65 4.80
N GLU A 37 -8.11 -13.40 5.65
CA GLU A 37 -8.29 -13.40 7.10
C GLU A 37 -8.06 -12.02 7.75
N TYR A 38 -7.01 -11.33 7.33
CA TYR A 38 -6.61 -10.02 7.88
C TYR A 38 -7.17 -8.83 7.10
N THR A 39 -8.28 -9.03 6.37
CA THR A 39 -8.89 -7.95 5.60
C THR A 39 -9.53 -6.89 6.49
N HIS A 40 -9.59 -5.66 6.02
CA HIS A 40 -10.54 -4.69 6.55
C HIS A 40 -11.94 -5.06 6.07
N GLN A 41 -12.81 -5.51 7.00
CA GLN A 41 -14.10 -6.14 6.69
C GLN A 41 -15.04 -5.23 5.89
N GLU A 42 -15.11 -3.96 6.25
CA GLU A 42 -15.96 -2.99 5.55
C GLU A 42 -15.49 -2.80 4.09
N SER A 43 -14.19 -2.61 3.88
CA SER A 43 -13.63 -2.50 2.53
C SER A 43 -13.93 -3.72 1.68
N ARG A 44 -13.82 -4.93 2.24
CA ARG A 44 -14.16 -6.15 1.53
C ARG A 44 -15.64 -6.21 1.19
N SER A 45 -16.50 -5.91 2.16
CA SER A 45 -17.95 -5.95 1.96
C SER A 45 -18.42 -4.97 0.89
N LEU A 46 -17.86 -3.75 0.90
CA LEU A 46 -18.18 -2.73 -0.11
C LEU A 46 -17.62 -3.09 -1.50
N LEU A 47 -16.42 -3.67 -1.55
CA LEU A 47 -15.77 -4.01 -2.82
C LEU A 47 -16.42 -5.24 -3.48
N LEU A 48 -16.72 -6.27 -2.72
CA LEU A 48 -17.20 -7.56 -3.24
C LEU A 48 -18.72 -7.66 -3.28
N GLY A 49 -19.43 -7.01 -2.36
CA GLY A 49 -20.89 -7.08 -2.28
C GLY A 49 -21.40 -8.52 -2.32
N GLU A 50 -22.33 -8.81 -3.23
CA GLU A 50 -22.88 -10.15 -3.44
C GLU A 50 -21.90 -11.15 -4.07
N GLN A 51 -20.76 -10.68 -4.58
CA GLN A 51 -19.72 -11.51 -5.20
C GLN A 51 -18.65 -11.94 -4.20
N ASP A 52 -18.88 -11.86 -2.91
CA ASP A 52 -17.91 -12.23 -1.86
C ASP A 52 -17.73 -13.76 -1.81
N THR A 53 -17.02 -14.29 -2.79
CA THR A 53 -16.59 -15.68 -2.91
C THR A 53 -15.11 -15.84 -2.58
N GLU A 54 -14.69 -17.06 -2.20
CA GLU A 54 -13.27 -17.35 -1.97
C GLU A 54 -12.41 -17.06 -3.20
N GLU A 55 -12.91 -17.34 -4.40
CA GLU A 55 -12.22 -17.05 -5.65
C GLU A 55 -11.99 -15.54 -5.83
N MET A 56 -13.04 -14.72 -5.61
CA MET A 56 -12.93 -13.26 -5.72
C MET A 56 -12.04 -12.66 -4.63
N ARG A 57 -12.11 -13.15 -3.40
CA ARG A 57 -11.18 -12.75 -2.33
C ARG A 57 -9.74 -13.01 -2.74
N ARG A 58 -9.45 -14.22 -3.23
CA ARG A 58 -8.11 -14.59 -3.70
C ARG A 58 -7.66 -13.74 -4.91
N TYR A 59 -8.56 -13.47 -5.83
CA TYR A 59 -8.28 -12.67 -7.03
C TYR A 59 -7.97 -11.23 -6.70
N LEU A 60 -8.69 -10.61 -5.74
CA LEU A 60 -8.53 -9.21 -5.35
C LEU A 60 -7.52 -9.01 -4.21
N SER A 61 -6.99 -10.06 -3.62
CA SER A 61 -5.89 -9.97 -2.66
C SER A 61 -4.59 -9.62 -3.39
N LEU A 62 -4.06 -8.42 -3.12
CA LEU A 62 -2.96 -7.82 -3.89
C LEU A 62 -1.63 -8.56 -3.68
N GLU A 63 -1.44 -9.22 -2.54
CA GLU A 63 -0.28 -10.08 -2.31
C GLU A 63 -0.20 -11.24 -3.34
N ASN A 64 -1.34 -11.67 -3.86
CA ASN A 64 -1.41 -12.70 -4.91
C ASN A 64 -1.17 -12.14 -6.32
N ARG A 65 -1.16 -10.82 -6.47
CA ARG A 65 -1.02 -10.13 -7.76
C ARG A 65 0.38 -9.59 -8.01
N VAL A 66 1.30 -9.77 -7.07
CA VAL A 66 2.69 -9.35 -7.23
C VAL A 66 3.39 -10.23 -8.27
N THR A 67 3.99 -9.60 -9.26
CA THR A 67 4.77 -10.23 -10.34
C THR A 67 6.13 -9.56 -10.46
N ASP A 68 6.98 -10.05 -11.35
CA ASP A 68 8.27 -9.43 -11.72
C ASP A 68 8.11 -8.06 -12.39
N LYS A 69 6.89 -7.70 -12.82
CA LYS A 69 6.55 -6.39 -13.39
C LYS A 69 6.05 -5.38 -12.35
N THR A 70 5.85 -5.82 -11.10
CA THR A 70 5.41 -4.95 -9.99
C THR A 70 6.49 -3.90 -9.73
N VAL A 71 6.07 -2.65 -9.51
CA VAL A 71 7.02 -1.56 -9.22
C VAL A 71 7.50 -1.62 -7.77
N PRO A 72 8.68 -1.05 -7.46
CA PRO A 72 9.18 -0.96 -6.09
C PRO A 72 8.18 -0.27 -5.15
N ALA A 73 8.20 -0.65 -3.87
CA ALA A 73 7.28 -0.13 -2.86
C ALA A 73 8.00 0.40 -1.63
N PHE A 74 7.50 1.52 -1.11
CA PHE A 74 7.74 1.96 0.27
C PHE A 74 6.44 1.77 1.04
N LEU A 75 6.51 1.05 2.17
CA LEU A 75 5.35 0.78 3.02
C LEU A 75 5.61 1.28 4.43
N TRP A 76 4.57 1.78 5.07
CA TRP A 76 4.59 1.95 6.51
C TRP A 76 3.24 1.61 7.13
N HIS A 77 3.26 1.17 8.39
CA HIS A 77 2.10 0.71 9.13
C HIS A 77 2.35 0.85 10.62
N THR A 78 1.31 0.67 11.43
CA THR A 78 1.44 0.54 12.88
C THR A 78 0.94 -0.82 13.35
N GLN A 79 1.54 -1.35 14.40
CA GLN A 79 1.14 -2.63 14.98
C GLN A 79 -0.23 -2.54 15.66
N GLU A 80 -0.57 -1.38 16.22
CA GLU A 80 -1.84 -1.16 16.93
C GLU A 80 -3.01 -0.80 16.02
N ASP A 81 -2.83 -0.80 14.70
CA ASP A 81 -3.92 -0.55 13.74
C ASP A 81 -4.99 -1.65 13.86
N ALA A 82 -6.10 -1.30 14.50
CA ALA A 82 -7.21 -2.21 14.75
C ALA A 82 -8.21 -2.29 13.59
N ASP A 83 -8.16 -1.33 12.65
CA ASP A 83 -9.07 -1.28 11.50
C ASP A 83 -8.50 -2.07 10.33
N VAL A 84 -7.22 -1.82 10.00
CA VAL A 84 -6.48 -2.53 8.95
C VAL A 84 -5.30 -3.25 9.59
N PRO A 85 -5.40 -4.56 9.87
CA PRO A 85 -4.33 -5.31 10.52
C PRO A 85 -2.99 -5.19 9.79
N VAL A 86 -1.90 -5.04 10.55
CA VAL A 86 -0.53 -4.87 10.03
C VAL A 86 -0.09 -6.00 9.10
N GLU A 87 -0.71 -7.16 9.21
CA GLU A 87 -0.52 -8.32 8.35
C GLU A 87 -0.73 -8.01 6.87
N ASN A 88 -1.57 -7.01 6.53
CA ASN A 88 -1.71 -6.53 5.16
C ASN A 88 -0.36 -6.09 4.58
N SER A 89 0.37 -5.24 5.29
CA SER A 89 1.69 -4.78 4.87
C SER A 89 2.74 -5.90 4.90
N LEU A 90 2.69 -6.77 5.89
CA LEU A 90 3.60 -7.92 6.02
C LEU A 90 3.43 -8.91 4.86
N GLN A 91 2.19 -9.28 4.54
CA GLN A 91 1.90 -10.21 3.43
C GLN A 91 2.34 -9.64 2.08
N PHE A 92 2.08 -8.35 1.86
CA PHE A 92 2.52 -7.70 0.63
C PHE A 92 4.05 -7.62 0.53
N ALA A 93 4.74 -7.25 1.60
CA ALA A 93 6.20 -7.23 1.64
C ALA A 93 6.80 -8.63 1.38
N MET A 94 6.20 -9.68 1.94
CA MET A 94 6.61 -11.07 1.65
C MET A 94 6.42 -11.42 0.18
N ALA A 95 5.31 -11.01 -0.44
CA ALA A 95 5.06 -11.22 -1.86
C ALA A 95 6.04 -10.46 -2.75
N LEU A 96 6.35 -9.20 -2.42
CA LEU A 96 7.39 -8.41 -3.09
C LEU A 96 8.75 -9.12 -2.98
N ARG A 97 9.12 -9.57 -1.78
CA ARG A 97 10.38 -10.30 -1.55
C ARG A 97 10.48 -11.57 -2.37
N LYS A 98 9.41 -12.36 -2.43
CA LYS A 98 9.34 -13.60 -3.22
C LYS A 98 9.58 -13.34 -4.72
N ASN A 99 9.05 -12.23 -5.24
CA ASN A 99 9.18 -11.82 -6.64
C ASN A 99 10.42 -10.95 -6.91
N ARG A 100 11.31 -10.76 -5.92
CA ARG A 100 12.55 -9.96 -6.02
C ARG A 100 12.30 -8.49 -6.34
N ILE A 101 11.12 -7.97 -5.97
CA ILE A 101 10.79 -6.55 -6.12
C ILE A 101 11.42 -5.79 -4.95
N PRO A 102 12.15 -4.69 -5.21
CA PRO A 102 12.72 -3.87 -4.15
C PRO A 102 11.61 -3.22 -3.32
N PHE A 103 11.75 -3.26 -2.00
CA PHE A 103 10.82 -2.56 -1.10
C PHE A 103 11.55 -2.07 0.17
N GLU A 104 10.91 -1.13 0.84
CA GLU A 104 11.26 -0.67 2.19
C GLU A 104 9.99 -0.71 3.04
N LEU A 105 10.05 -1.29 4.25
CA LEU A 105 8.91 -1.45 5.14
C LEU A 105 9.25 -0.93 6.53
N HIS A 106 8.41 -0.03 7.06
CA HIS A 106 8.48 0.50 8.42
C HIS A 106 7.22 0.14 9.19
N ILE A 107 7.39 -0.50 10.34
CA ILE A 107 6.30 -0.81 11.26
C ILE A 107 6.59 -0.12 12.58
N TYR A 108 5.71 0.80 12.96
CA TYR A 108 5.73 1.45 14.26
C TYR A 108 4.89 0.67 15.26
N GLU A 109 5.28 0.71 16.53
CA GLU A 109 4.53 0.01 17.57
C GLU A 109 3.16 0.65 17.79
N LYS A 110 3.11 1.99 17.90
CA LYS A 110 1.95 2.76 18.32
C LYS A 110 1.22 3.44 17.17
N GLY A 111 -0.09 3.51 17.29
CA GLY A 111 -0.95 4.33 16.45
C GLY A 111 -2.14 3.60 15.85
N CYS A 112 -3.26 4.33 15.72
CA CYS A 112 -4.47 3.86 15.06
C CYS A 112 -4.35 3.96 13.53
N HIS A 113 -5.37 3.49 12.81
CA HIS A 113 -5.49 3.70 11.37
C HIS A 113 -5.62 5.19 11.01
N GLY A 114 -5.12 5.57 9.84
CA GLY A 114 -5.35 6.90 9.28
C GLY A 114 -4.50 8.02 9.87
N LEU A 115 -3.32 7.72 10.41
CA LEU A 115 -2.44 8.70 11.08
C LEU A 115 -1.93 9.84 10.17
N SER A 116 -1.91 9.66 8.85
CA SER A 116 -1.41 10.66 7.91
C SER A 116 0.02 11.14 8.26
N LEU A 117 0.23 12.42 8.50
CA LEU A 117 1.56 12.99 8.79
C LEU A 117 2.00 12.81 10.26
N CYS A 118 1.09 12.42 11.14
CA CYS A 118 1.34 12.23 12.59
C CYS A 118 1.78 13.49 13.35
N ASP A 119 1.52 14.66 12.79
CA ASP A 119 1.92 15.97 13.31
C ASP A 119 0.73 16.94 13.43
N GLU A 120 1.00 18.19 13.84
CA GLU A 120 -0.01 19.19 14.10
C GLU A 120 -0.86 19.57 12.87
N THR A 121 -0.41 19.24 11.65
CA THR A 121 -1.17 19.56 10.41
C THR A 121 -2.37 18.65 10.22
N VAL A 122 -2.42 17.53 10.93
CA VAL A 122 -3.53 16.55 10.88
C VAL A 122 -4.32 16.51 12.18
N ASP A 123 -4.11 17.46 13.08
CA ASP A 123 -4.81 17.54 14.37
C ASP A 123 -6.32 17.75 14.15
N ASP A 124 -7.10 16.76 14.54
CA ASP A 124 -8.58 16.80 14.52
C ASP A 124 -9.19 17.23 15.87
N GLY A 125 -8.36 17.76 16.78
CA GLY A 125 -8.73 18.10 18.15
C GLY A 125 -8.57 16.94 19.14
N ASN A 126 -8.19 15.77 18.66
CA ASN A 126 -7.88 14.60 19.49
C ASN A 126 -6.36 14.30 19.43
N LYS A 127 -5.59 15.13 20.14
CA LYS A 127 -4.12 15.12 20.12
C LYS A 127 -3.52 13.76 20.45
N ASP A 128 -4.14 13.03 21.39
CA ASP A 128 -3.63 11.73 21.82
C ASP A 128 -3.75 10.64 20.71
N ARG A 129 -4.56 10.88 19.70
CA ARG A 129 -4.82 9.95 18.63
C ARG A 129 -3.88 10.11 17.43
N LEU A 130 -3.69 11.33 16.96
CA LEU A 130 -2.99 11.60 15.70
C LEU A 130 -1.58 12.19 15.87
N LEU A 131 -1.29 12.79 17.03
CA LEU A 131 0.02 13.36 17.30
C LEU A 131 0.96 12.30 17.86
N LEU A 132 1.70 11.63 16.96
CA LEU A 132 2.67 10.60 17.31
C LEU A 132 4.05 10.99 16.75
N PRO A 133 4.84 11.77 17.54
CA PRO A 133 6.13 12.30 17.09
C PRO A 133 7.09 11.23 16.56
N ASP A 134 7.08 10.04 17.16
CA ASP A 134 7.96 8.94 16.77
C ASP A 134 7.64 8.42 15.36
N ASN A 135 6.41 8.65 14.87
CA ASN A 135 5.97 8.18 13.56
C ASN A 135 6.18 9.22 12.44
N THR A 136 6.42 10.50 12.76
CA THR A 136 6.54 11.59 11.75
C THR A 136 7.67 11.38 10.74
N GLY A 137 8.66 10.57 11.08
CA GLY A 137 9.83 10.30 10.23
C GLY A 137 9.51 9.62 8.89
N TRP A 138 8.36 8.96 8.75
CA TRP A 138 8.03 8.16 7.57
C TRP A 138 8.02 8.99 6.28
N LEU A 139 7.52 10.23 6.31
CA LEU A 139 7.47 11.10 5.13
C LEU A 139 8.86 11.42 4.60
N LYS A 140 9.79 11.81 5.50
CA LYS A 140 11.17 12.08 5.11
C LYS A 140 11.86 10.83 4.55
N MET A 141 11.62 9.68 5.16
CA MET A 141 12.15 8.40 4.68
C MET A 141 11.61 8.05 3.29
N SER A 142 10.30 8.20 3.05
CA SER A 142 9.68 7.94 1.76
C SER A 142 10.21 8.87 0.64
N VAL A 143 10.39 10.16 0.94
CA VAL A 143 11.00 11.11 -0.01
C VAL A 143 12.45 10.73 -0.33
N ASN A 144 13.24 10.35 0.67
CA ASN A 144 14.61 9.89 0.45
C ASN A 144 14.65 8.58 -0.35
N TRP A 145 13.69 7.70 -0.11
CA TRP A 145 13.55 6.47 -0.88
C TRP A 145 13.23 6.76 -2.35
N LEU A 146 12.30 7.68 -2.65
CA LEU A 146 11.98 8.11 -4.02
C LEU A 146 13.19 8.69 -4.76
N LYS A 147 14.02 9.50 -4.09
CA LYS A 147 15.21 10.10 -4.70
C LYS A 147 16.27 9.08 -5.14
N ARG A 148 16.18 7.84 -4.67
CA ARG A 148 17.07 6.75 -5.04
C ARG A 148 16.54 5.91 -6.22
N ARG A 149 15.38 6.25 -6.78
CA ARG A 149 14.72 5.58 -7.91
C ARG A 149 14.88 6.40 -9.17
#